data_2095c564df2f789948898755f3f888dc
#
_entry.id   2095c564df2f789948898755f3f888dc
#
_cell.length_a   1.000
_cell.length_b   1.000
_cell.length_c   1.000
_cell.angle_alpha   90.00
_cell.angle_beta   90.00
_cell.angle_gamma   90.00
#
_symmetry.space_group_name_H-M   'P 1'
#
loop_
_entity.id
_entity.type
_entity.pdbx_description
1 polymer ?
#
loop_
_entity_poly.entity_id
_entity_poly.type
_entity_poly.pdbx_seq_one_letter_code
_entity_poly.pdbx_strand_id
1 'polypeptide(L)'
;MLLGALEAGGTKMVMGLADGDGNILKQASCPTRLPEETLGDILAFFQGEKIDALGIATFGPVDLRADSPTFGNITNTPKLAWRNFPLYARLKDALGVPCAIDTDVNGAVLAEAELGAGEGLKNCVYFTVGTGIGGGVLSGGQLVHGLIHPEWGHVIMNRHPEDPLQRGVCPYHEHCVEGYACGPAMQARWAMPAQELPDDHRGWALEAHYLAQLCVDAMMTVSPERIVLGGGVMHHEALYPMVRQAVTSMLGGYLASPVLSDMDSYIVAPRLYPDSGLVGAALLAKQALAQ
;
A
#
# COMPACT_ATOMS: atom_id res chain seq x y z
N MET A 1 -5.50 23.55 13.08
CA MET A 1 -5.24 22.11 13.30
C MET A 1 -3.99 21.75 12.56
N LEU A 2 -3.00 21.21 13.26
CA LEU A 2 -1.73 20.73 12.69
C LEU A 2 -1.64 19.23 12.97
N LEU A 3 -1.62 18.42 11.92
CA LEU A 3 -1.60 16.97 12.00
C LEU A 3 -0.18 16.47 11.74
N GLY A 4 0.29 15.56 12.60
CA GLY A 4 1.47 14.76 12.34
C GLY A 4 1.11 13.55 11.49
N ALA A 5 1.92 13.24 10.50
CA ALA A 5 1.76 12.09 9.62
C ALA A 5 3.07 11.30 9.56
N LEU A 6 2.98 9.98 9.69
CA LEU A 6 4.10 9.07 9.50
C LEU A 6 3.70 7.97 8.53
N GLU A 7 4.35 7.94 7.36
CA GLU A 7 4.36 6.77 6.49
C GLU A 7 5.60 5.95 6.81
N ALA A 8 5.41 4.88 7.57
CA ALA A 8 6.48 3.99 7.98
C ALA A 8 6.64 2.89 6.94
N GLY A 9 7.50 3.11 5.96
CA GLY A 9 7.79 2.15 4.90
C GLY A 9 8.90 1.16 5.28
N GLY A 10 8.91 0.00 4.63
CA GLY A 10 9.95 -1.01 4.88
C GLY A 10 11.38 -0.58 4.52
N THR A 11 11.58 0.42 3.69
CA THR A 11 12.91 0.90 3.27
C THR A 11 13.19 2.32 3.74
N LYS A 12 12.14 3.13 3.81
CA LYS A 12 12.18 4.55 4.11
C LYS A 12 11.00 4.92 5.00
N MET A 13 11.22 5.76 5.99
CA MET A 13 10.17 6.46 6.75
C MET A 13 9.96 7.85 6.16
N VAL A 14 8.73 8.27 6.00
CA VAL A 14 8.38 9.63 5.59
C VAL A 14 7.55 10.26 6.70
N MET A 15 8.03 11.38 7.22
CA MET A 15 7.35 12.17 8.25
C MET A 15 6.77 13.42 7.59
N GLY A 16 5.57 13.84 8.00
CA GLY A 16 4.91 15.02 7.49
C GLY A 16 4.17 15.80 8.56
N LEU A 17 4.00 17.10 8.27
CA LEU A 17 3.03 17.96 8.93
C LEU A 17 1.97 18.30 7.90
N ALA A 18 0.69 18.15 8.25
CA ALA A 18 -0.43 18.46 7.38
C ALA A 18 -1.42 19.40 8.06
N ASP A 19 -2.19 20.11 7.25
CA ASP A 19 -3.35 20.85 7.75
C ASP A 19 -4.57 19.93 7.95
N GLY A 20 -5.70 20.50 8.38
CA GLY A 20 -6.94 19.78 8.61
C GLY A 20 -7.62 19.23 7.35
N ASP A 21 -7.19 19.65 6.17
CA ASP A 21 -7.70 19.21 4.88
C ASP A 21 -6.80 18.13 4.24
N GLY A 22 -5.70 17.78 4.92
CA GLY A 22 -4.76 16.75 4.46
C GLY A 22 -3.65 17.28 3.54
N ASN A 23 -3.53 18.60 3.36
CA ASN A 23 -2.44 19.19 2.57
C ASN A 23 -1.13 19.08 3.36
N ILE A 24 -0.09 18.52 2.74
CA ILE A 24 1.24 18.40 3.34
C ILE A 24 1.93 19.76 3.35
N LEU A 25 2.23 20.26 4.53
CA LEU A 25 2.89 21.57 4.76
C LEU A 25 4.41 21.45 4.86
N LYS A 26 4.90 20.33 5.39
CA LYS A 26 6.32 20.04 5.59
C LYS A 26 6.50 18.53 5.56
N GLN A 27 7.55 18.05 4.92
CA GLN A 27 7.91 16.64 4.97
C GLN A 27 9.43 16.44 5.03
N ALA A 28 9.83 15.29 5.57
CA ALA A 28 11.19 14.78 5.58
C ALA A 28 11.19 13.26 5.52
N SER A 29 12.31 12.66 5.20
CA SER A 29 12.44 11.21 5.20
C SER A 29 13.75 10.74 5.78
N CYS A 30 13.76 9.54 6.34
CA CYS A 30 14.96 8.83 6.78
C CYS A 30 14.93 7.35 6.36
N PRO A 31 16.08 6.70 6.24
CA PRO A 31 16.14 5.25 6.00
C PRO A 31 15.51 4.46 7.15
N THR A 32 14.85 3.35 6.84
CA THR A 32 14.39 2.38 7.85
C THR A 32 15.57 1.54 8.31
N ARG A 33 16.16 1.93 9.44
CA ARG A 33 17.29 1.27 10.12
C ARG A 33 16.82 0.42 11.29
N LEU A 34 17.64 0.25 12.32
CA LEU A 34 17.20 -0.35 13.57
C LEU A 34 16.12 0.50 14.24
N PRO A 35 15.15 -0.11 14.95
CA PRO A 35 13.99 0.59 15.47
C PRO A 35 14.33 1.84 16.30
N GLU A 36 15.28 1.74 17.23
CA GLU A 36 15.63 2.86 18.10
C GLU A 36 16.29 4.03 17.35
N GLU A 37 17.14 3.75 16.37
CA GLU A 37 17.74 4.78 15.54
C GLU A 37 16.68 5.50 14.69
N THR A 38 15.81 4.72 14.04
CA THR A 38 14.74 5.24 13.21
C THR A 38 13.73 6.04 14.03
N LEU A 39 13.37 5.54 15.23
CA LEU A 39 12.49 6.27 16.15
C LEU A 39 13.11 7.61 16.56
N GLY A 40 14.42 7.64 16.81
CA GLY A 40 15.13 8.88 17.09
C GLY A 40 15.00 9.94 15.99
N ASP A 41 15.14 9.52 14.71
CA ASP A 41 14.97 10.42 13.56
C ASP A 41 13.51 10.92 13.45
N ILE A 42 12.55 10.03 13.65
CA ILE A 42 11.12 10.38 13.61
C ILE A 42 10.79 11.41 14.70
N LEU A 43 11.22 11.16 15.93
CA LEU A 43 10.96 12.08 17.04
C LEU A 43 11.68 13.42 16.88
N ALA A 44 12.87 13.43 16.30
CA ALA A 44 13.61 14.66 16.00
C ALA A 44 12.84 15.53 14.98
N PHE A 45 12.16 14.94 14.00
CA PHE A 45 11.33 15.70 13.04
C PHE A 45 10.16 16.41 13.73
N PHE A 46 9.50 15.76 14.70
CA PHE A 46 8.36 16.33 15.42
C PHE A 46 8.79 17.21 16.61
N GLN A 47 10.09 17.25 16.95
CA GLN A 47 10.57 18.04 18.07
C GLN A 47 10.27 19.53 17.88
N GLY A 48 9.54 20.12 18.84
CA GLY A 48 9.15 21.53 18.82
C GLY A 48 7.90 21.83 17.98
N GLU A 49 7.38 20.88 17.22
CA GLU A 49 6.12 21.02 16.51
C GLU A 49 4.94 20.73 17.45
N LYS A 50 3.94 21.60 17.43
CA LYS A 50 2.73 21.44 18.25
C LYS A 50 1.64 20.76 17.43
N ILE A 51 1.81 19.46 17.17
CA ILE A 51 0.81 18.67 16.48
C ILE A 51 -0.39 18.37 17.40
N ASP A 52 -1.60 18.38 16.83
CA ASP A 52 -2.83 18.07 17.56
C ASP A 52 -3.07 16.55 17.66
N ALA A 53 -2.60 15.77 16.67
CA ALA A 53 -2.66 14.31 16.63
C ALA A 53 -1.58 13.75 15.69
N LEU A 54 -1.31 12.44 15.81
CA LEU A 54 -0.41 11.70 14.91
C LEU A 54 -1.16 10.54 14.24
N GLY A 55 -1.06 10.43 12.93
CA GLY A 55 -1.45 9.24 12.18
C GLY A 55 -0.24 8.47 11.69
N ILE A 56 -0.34 7.15 11.75
CA ILE A 56 0.74 6.22 11.42
C ILE A 56 0.22 5.25 10.35
N ALA A 57 0.76 5.32 9.16
CA ALA A 57 0.55 4.37 8.08
C ALA A 57 1.81 3.50 7.97
N THR A 58 1.77 2.23 8.39
CA THR A 58 2.98 1.41 8.58
C THR A 58 3.01 0.19 7.70
N PHE A 59 4.23 -0.20 7.30
CA PHE A 59 4.44 -1.54 6.75
C PHE A 59 4.00 -2.59 7.76
N GLY A 60 3.61 -3.75 7.27
CA GLY A 60 3.04 -4.81 8.08
C GLY A 60 3.89 -6.09 8.16
N PRO A 61 3.27 -7.16 8.65
CA PRO A 61 1.95 -7.15 9.30
C PRO A 61 1.93 -6.37 10.62
N VAL A 62 0.83 -5.70 10.91
CA VAL A 62 0.63 -4.93 12.16
C VAL A 62 -0.62 -5.42 12.89
N ASP A 63 -0.58 -5.47 14.23
CA ASP A 63 -1.74 -5.85 15.03
C ASP A 63 -2.69 -4.64 15.20
N LEU A 64 -3.84 -4.70 14.55
CA LEU A 64 -4.87 -3.64 14.54
C LEU A 64 -6.11 -3.99 15.36
N ARG A 65 -6.09 -5.11 16.12
CA ARG A 65 -7.20 -5.49 16.98
C ARG A 65 -7.24 -4.60 18.21
N ALA A 66 -8.32 -3.85 18.37
CA ALA A 66 -8.45 -2.84 19.42
C ALA A 66 -8.37 -3.41 20.86
N ASP A 67 -8.73 -4.67 21.05
CA ASP A 67 -8.69 -5.40 22.32
C ASP A 67 -7.38 -6.17 22.56
N SER A 68 -6.45 -6.10 21.61
CA SER A 68 -5.18 -6.81 21.71
C SER A 68 -4.19 -6.08 22.64
N PRO A 69 -3.46 -6.81 23.51
CA PRO A 69 -2.40 -6.22 24.31
C PRO A 69 -1.19 -5.78 23.45
N THR A 70 -1.14 -6.20 22.19
CA THR A 70 -0.10 -5.86 21.22
C THR A 70 -0.62 -4.93 20.11
N PHE A 71 -1.74 -4.23 20.36
CA PHE A 71 -2.27 -3.26 19.39
C PHE A 71 -1.19 -2.28 18.94
N GLY A 72 -1.08 -2.12 17.62
CA GLY A 72 -0.11 -1.21 17.00
C GLY A 72 1.34 -1.72 16.97
N ASN A 73 1.58 -2.99 17.33
CA ASN A 73 2.88 -3.62 17.17
C ASN A 73 3.04 -4.12 15.73
N ILE A 74 4.22 -3.88 15.15
CA ILE A 74 4.63 -4.61 13.95
C ILE A 74 4.86 -6.06 14.36
N THR A 75 4.23 -7.01 13.67
CA THR A 75 4.24 -8.41 14.09
C THR A 75 5.31 -9.24 13.35
N ASN A 76 4.93 -10.22 12.54
CA ASN A 76 5.84 -11.14 11.88
C ASN A 76 6.34 -10.58 10.52
N THR A 77 7.18 -9.56 10.57
CA THR A 77 7.78 -8.95 9.38
C THR A 77 9.09 -9.64 8.98
N PRO A 78 9.48 -9.63 7.70
CA PRO A 78 10.82 -10.03 7.24
C PRO A 78 11.95 -9.21 7.87
N LYS A 79 11.69 -7.99 8.32
CA LYS A 79 12.63 -7.12 9.02
C LYS A 79 12.78 -7.54 10.48
N LEU A 80 13.68 -8.47 10.74
CA LEU A 80 13.81 -9.15 12.04
C LEU A 80 13.90 -8.21 13.25
N ALA A 81 14.61 -7.09 13.12
CA ALA A 81 14.74 -6.11 14.20
C ALA A 81 13.42 -5.40 14.55
N TRP A 82 12.47 -5.37 13.62
CA TRP A 82 11.15 -4.74 13.78
C TRP A 82 10.06 -5.72 14.25
N ARG A 83 10.38 -7.01 14.40
CA ARG A 83 9.40 -7.99 14.89
C ARG A 83 8.98 -7.69 16.31
N ASN A 84 7.65 -7.65 16.52
CA ASN A 84 7.01 -7.34 17.81
C ASN A 84 7.38 -5.94 18.34
N PHE A 85 7.84 -5.02 17.47
CA PHE A 85 8.16 -3.67 17.90
C PHE A 85 6.88 -2.86 18.15
N PRO A 86 6.73 -2.26 19.34
CA PRO A 86 5.51 -1.55 19.75
C PRO A 86 5.47 -0.12 19.19
N LEU A 87 5.44 0.02 17.85
CA LEU A 87 5.58 1.30 17.15
C LEU A 87 4.56 2.33 17.64
N TYR A 88 3.29 1.94 17.71
CA TYR A 88 2.21 2.83 18.15
C TYR A 88 2.42 3.34 19.58
N ALA A 89 2.66 2.43 20.52
CA ALA A 89 2.84 2.80 21.92
C ALA A 89 4.05 3.72 22.11
N ARG A 90 5.18 3.40 21.48
CA ARG A 90 6.40 4.19 21.57
C ARG A 90 6.21 5.63 21.05
N LEU A 91 5.51 5.81 19.95
CA LEU A 91 5.24 7.14 19.39
C LEU A 91 4.20 7.90 20.22
N LYS A 92 3.13 7.24 20.64
CA LYS A 92 2.10 7.82 21.49
C LYS A 92 2.66 8.33 22.81
N ASP A 93 3.48 7.51 23.47
CA ASP A 93 4.10 7.88 24.76
C ASP A 93 5.10 9.03 24.62
N ALA A 94 5.89 9.03 23.53
CA ALA A 94 6.91 10.06 23.31
C ALA A 94 6.33 11.42 22.91
N LEU A 95 5.24 11.43 22.13
CA LEU A 95 4.63 12.68 21.63
C LEU A 95 3.49 13.20 22.49
N GLY A 96 2.82 12.32 23.26
CA GLY A 96 1.77 12.70 24.19
C GLY A 96 0.50 13.24 23.52
N VAL A 97 0.24 12.89 22.26
CA VAL A 97 -0.93 13.31 21.47
C VAL A 97 -1.84 12.12 21.13
N PRO A 98 -3.11 12.35 20.78
CA PRO A 98 -3.95 11.32 20.17
C PRO A 98 -3.28 10.71 18.95
N CYS A 99 -3.32 9.36 18.82
CA CYS A 99 -2.70 8.64 17.71
C CYS A 99 -3.68 7.64 17.08
N ALA A 100 -3.60 7.49 15.76
CA ALA A 100 -4.21 6.38 15.04
C ALA A 100 -3.14 5.65 14.21
N ILE A 101 -3.36 4.36 13.98
CA ILE A 101 -2.44 3.51 13.21
C ILE A 101 -3.21 2.60 12.27
N ASP A 102 -2.70 2.43 11.06
CA ASP A 102 -3.14 1.44 10.09
C ASP A 102 -1.95 1.03 9.19
N THR A 103 -2.18 0.15 8.20
CA THR A 103 -1.15 -0.17 7.22
C THR A 103 -0.90 0.99 6.24
N ASP A 104 0.28 1.03 5.65
CA ASP A 104 0.65 2.00 4.62
C ASP A 104 -0.31 1.97 3.42
N VAL A 105 -0.73 0.78 2.99
CA VAL A 105 -1.69 0.61 1.88
C VAL A 105 -3.13 0.95 2.27
N ASN A 106 -3.53 0.75 3.53
CA ASN A 106 -4.82 1.24 4.04
C ASN A 106 -4.81 2.77 4.14
N GLY A 107 -3.72 3.37 4.58
CA GLY A 107 -3.54 4.82 4.49
C GLY A 107 -3.66 5.32 3.05
N ALA A 108 -2.98 4.66 2.11
CA ALA A 108 -3.03 5.05 0.71
C ALA A 108 -4.44 4.92 0.09
N VAL A 109 -5.18 3.84 0.34
CA VAL A 109 -6.56 3.72 -0.18
C VAL A 109 -7.49 4.76 0.44
N LEU A 110 -7.32 5.07 1.73
CA LEU A 110 -8.10 6.13 2.40
C LEU A 110 -7.86 7.48 1.75
N ALA A 111 -6.59 7.84 1.52
CA ALA A 111 -6.22 9.09 0.86
C ALA A 111 -6.78 9.19 -0.57
N GLU A 112 -6.60 8.15 -1.36
CA GLU A 112 -7.08 8.13 -2.74
C GLU A 112 -8.62 8.15 -2.83
N ALA A 113 -9.33 7.57 -1.87
CA ALA A 113 -10.78 7.59 -1.82
C ALA A 113 -11.35 8.94 -1.33
N GLU A 114 -10.65 9.65 -0.43
CA GLU A 114 -11.10 10.94 0.07
C GLU A 114 -10.67 12.11 -0.81
N LEU A 115 -9.43 12.11 -1.32
CA LEU A 115 -8.81 13.27 -1.97
C LEU A 115 -8.17 12.95 -3.33
N GLY A 116 -8.14 11.68 -3.72
CA GLY A 116 -7.38 11.21 -4.86
C GLY A 116 -8.21 10.62 -6.00
N ALA A 117 -7.69 9.57 -6.59
CA ALA A 117 -8.27 8.93 -7.78
C ALA A 117 -9.63 8.27 -7.52
N GLY A 118 -9.95 7.94 -6.27
CA GLY A 118 -11.23 7.37 -5.83
C GLY A 118 -12.18 8.38 -5.17
N GLU A 119 -11.95 9.68 -5.31
CA GLU A 119 -12.73 10.73 -4.63
C GLU A 119 -14.24 10.53 -4.79
N GLY A 120 -14.94 10.50 -3.65
CA GLY A 120 -16.39 10.32 -3.58
C GLY A 120 -16.88 8.87 -3.65
N LEU A 121 -15.98 7.90 -3.87
CA LEU A 121 -16.33 6.48 -3.89
C LEU A 121 -16.19 5.88 -2.48
N LYS A 122 -16.98 4.83 -2.23
CA LYS A 122 -16.99 4.15 -0.93
C LYS A 122 -16.36 2.76 -0.95
N ASN A 123 -16.08 2.24 -2.14
CA ASN A 123 -15.54 0.90 -2.33
C ASN A 123 -14.35 0.98 -3.27
N CYS A 124 -13.16 1.10 -2.72
CA CYS A 124 -11.91 1.25 -3.47
C CYS A 124 -10.88 0.23 -3.01
N VAL A 125 -10.03 -0.18 -3.93
CA VAL A 125 -8.84 -0.96 -3.63
C VAL A 125 -7.62 -0.21 -4.14
N TYR A 126 -6.59 -0.13 -3.30
CA TYR A 126 -5.29 0.38 -3.68
C TYR A 126 -4.27 -0.76 -3.63
N PHE A 127 -3.53 -0.95 -4.70
CA PHE A 127 -2.37 -1.86 -4.72
C PHE A 127 -1.09 -1.06 -4.93
N THR A 128 -0.08 -1.32 -4.11
CA THR A 128 1.28 -0.86 -4.36
C THR A 128 2.11 -2.00 -4.95
N VAL A 129 2.81 -1.75 -6.03
CA VAL A 129 3.69 -2.72 -6.71
C VAL A 129 5.10 -2.13 -6.73
N GLY A 130 5.96 -2.61 -5.84
CA GLY A 130 7.30 -2.07 -5.64
C GLY A 130 8.29 -3.14 -5.20
N THR A 131 9.01 -2.90 -4.09
CA THR A 131 9.89 -3.91 -3.46
C THR A 131 9.08 -5.12 -2.98
N GLY A 132 7.86 -4.90 -2.56
CA GLY A 132 6.83 -5.92 -2.31
C GLY A 132 5.54 -5.54 -3.02
N ILE A 133 4.47 -6.31 -2.73
CA ILE A 133 3.11 -5.98 -3.12
C ILE A 133 2.24 -5.93 -1.88
N GLY A 134 1.53 -4.82 -1.70
CA GLY A 134 0.54 -4.65 -0.66
C GLY A 134 -0.79 -4.19 -1.24
N GLY A 135 -1.87 -4.34 -0.47
CA GLY A 135 -3.18 -3.87 -0.91
C GLY A 135 -4.06 -3.41 0.25
N GLY A 136 -4.56 -2.17 0.13
CA GLY A 136 -5.55 -1.58 1.04
C GLY A 136 -6.95 -1.67 0.45
N VAL A 137 -7.95 -1.86 1.30
CA VAL A 137 -9.35 -2.01 0.89
C VAL A 137 -10.23 -1.08 1.70
N LEU A 138 -10.99 -0.26 0.98
CA LEU A 138 -12.11 0.52 1.51
C LEU A 138 -13.41 -0.14 1.04
N SER A 139 -14.31 -0.48 1.96
CA SER A 139 -15.62 -1.07 1.66
C SER A 139 -16.69 -0.38 2.49
N GLY A 140 -17.74 0.12 1.83
CA GLY A 140 -18.78 0.91 2.49
C GLY A 140 -18.26 2.18 3.15
N GLY A 141 -17.12 2.73 2.70
CA GLY A 141 -16.46 3.90 3.30
C GLY A 141 -15.65 3.59 4.56
N GLN A 142 -15.39 2.32 4.87
CA GLN A 142 -14.60 1.88 6.01
C GLN A 142 -13.41 1.05 5.55
N LEU A 143 -12.25 1.22 6.18
CA LEU A 143 -11.09 0.34 5.98
C LEU A 143 -11.42 -1.08 6.44
N VAL A 144 -11.02 -2.07 5.66
CA VAL A 144 -11.31 -3.46 5.95
C VAL A 144 -10.27 -4.04 6.91
N HIS A 145 -10.77 -4.49 8.06
CA HIS A 145 -10.01 -5.25 9.05
C HIS A 145 -10.76 -6.54 9.42
N GLY A 146 -10.05 -7.52 9.95
CA GLY A 146 -10.63 -8.80 10.35
C GLY A 146 -9.71 -9.53 11.33
N LEU A 147 -9.27 -10.74 10.97
CA LEU A 147 -8.24 -11.47 11.74
C LEU A 147 -6.98 -10.60 11.91
N ILE A 148 -6.55 -10.00 10.82
CA ILE A 148 -5.60 -8.89 10.71
C ILE A 148 -6.17 -7.97 9.61
N HIS A 149 -5.34 -7.22 8.91
CA HIS A 149 -5.69 -6.53 7.65
C HIS A 149 -5.52 -7.45 6.44
N PRO A 150 -6.10 -7.16 5.27
CA PRO A 150 -5.88 -7.92 4.04
C PRO A 150 -4.40 -7.93 3.64
N GLU A 151 -3.90 -9.11 3.29
CA GLU A 151 -2.53 -9.36 2.82
C GLU A 151 -2.54 -9.75 1.33
N TRP A 152 -2.96 -8.80 0.49
CA TRP A 152 -3.15 -9.02 -0.95
C TRP A 152 -1.87 -9.43 -1.71
N GLY A 153 -0.71 -9.02 -1.23
CA GLY A 153 0.57 -9.46 -1.81
C GLY A 153 0.79 -10.96 -1.75
N HIS A 154 0.06 -11.64 -0.87
CA HIS A 154 0.23 -13.08 -0.64
C HIS A 154 -0.92 -13.96 -1.17
N VAL A 155 -1.82 -13.39 -1.97
CA VAL A 155 -2.82 -14.18 -2.72
C VAL A 155 -2.09 -15.11 -3.70
N ILE A 156 -2.53 -16.37 -3.73
CA ILE A 156 -1.90 -17.40 -4.57
C ILE A 156 -2.33 -17.24 -6.02
N MET A 157 -1.37 -17.19 -6.91
CA MET A 157 -1.55 -16.97 -8.33
C MET A 157 -1.38 -18.24 -9.16
N ASN A 158 -2.04 -18.31 -10.29
CA ASN A 158 -1.72 -19.27 -11.33
C ASN A 158 -0.46 -18.79 -12.06
N ARG A 159 0.62 -19.59 -11.98
CA ARG A 159 1.84 -19.29 -12.72
C ARG A 159 1.60 -19.30 -14.23
N HIS A 160 2.09 -18.27 -14.92
CA HIS A 160 2.04 -18.25 -16.40
C HIS A 160 2.91 -19.38 -16.97
N PRO A 161 2.42 -20.16 -17.97
CA PRO A 161 3.18 -21.29 -18.52
C PRO A 161 4.56 -20.92 -19.06
N GLU A 162 4.68 -19.72 -19.64
CA GLU A 162 5.94 -19.23 -20.24
C GLU A 162 6.84 -18.48 -19.23
N ASP A 163 6.44 -18.38 -17.95
CA ASP A 163 7.30 -17.72 -16.97
C ASP A 163 8.54 -18.58 -16.70
N PRO A 164 9.76 -18.04 -16.90
CA PRO A 164 10.98 -18.76 -16.58
C PRO A 164 11.17 -19.01 -15.08
N LEU A 165 10.57 -18.17 -14.19
CA LEU A 165 10.56 -18.46 -12.76
C LEU A 165 9.59 -19.61 -12.46
N GLN A 166 10.15 -20.76 -12.06
CA GLN A 166 9.35 -21.91 -11.64
C GLN A 166 8.73 -21.70 -10.25
N ARG A 167 9.36 -20.85 -9.45
CA ARG A 167 8.99 -20.50 -8.08
C ARG A 167 9.19 -19.02 -7.87
N GLY A 168 8.24 -18.36 -7.22
CA GLY A 168 8.32 -16.94 -6.86
C GLY A 168 9.42 -16.66 -5.82
N VAL A 169 9.79 -15.39 -5.70
CA VAL A 169 10.86 -14.94 -4.78
C VAL A 169 10.38 -14.75 -3.33
N CYS A 170 9.09 -14.90 -3.05
CA CYS A 170 8.55 -14.75 -1.70
C CYS A 170 9.12 -15.83 -0.77
N PRO A 171 9.64 -15.48 0.42
CA PRO A 171 10.23 -16.45 1.34
C PRO A 171 9.19 -17.37 2.01
N TYR A 172 7.91 -17.02 1.95
CA TYR A 172 6.83 -17.77 2.61
C TYR A 172 5.97 -18.59 1.64
N HIS A 173 5.75 -18.10 0.41
CA HIS A 173 4.82 -18.69 -0.55
C HIS A 173 5.48 -18.89 -1.91
N GLU A 174 5.35 -20.09 -2.46
CA GLU A 174 5.96 -20.40 -3.77
C GLU A 174 5.29 -19.66 -4.92
N HIS A 175 3.99 -19.37 -4.79
CA HIS A 175 3.16 -18.92 -5.89
C HIS A 175 2.26 -17.72 -5.55
N CYS A 176 2.65 -16.84 -4.61
CA CYS A 176 1.88 -15.62 -4.36
C CYS A 176 2.22 -14.51 -5.37
N VAL A 177 1.33 -13.51 -5.48
CA VAL A 177 1.51 -12.42 -6.44
C VAL A 177 2.79 -11.63 -6.17
N GLU A 178 3.13 -11.34 -4.92
CA GLU A 178 4.41 -10.68 -4.58
C GLU A 178 5.59 -11.49 -5.08
N GLY A 179 5.55 -12.82 -4.93
CA GLY A 179 6.60 -13.71 -5.39
C GLY A 179 6.84 -13.63 -6.90
N TYR A 180 5.84 -13.24 -7.69
CA TYR A 180 5.94 -13.18 -9.16
C TYR A 180 5.99 -11.76 -9.73
N ALA A 181 5.38 -10.77 -9.08
CA ALA A 181 5.14 -9.46 -9.68
C ALA A 181 5.76 -8.29 -8.90
N CYS A 182 6.56 -8.50 -7.85
CA CYS A 182 7.31 -7.41 -7.25
C CYS A 182 8.60 -7.09 -8.04
N GLY A 183 9.18 -5.92 -7.82
CA GLY A 183 10.44 -5.53 -8.47
C GLY A 183 11.57 -6.58 -8.33
N PRO A 184 11.82 -7.14 -7.13
CA PRO A 184 12.74 -8.26 -6.95
C PRO A 184 12.42 -9.50 -7.78
N ALA A 185 11.14 -9.83 -8.00
CA ALA A 185 10.74 -10.95 -8.86
C ALA A 185 11.07 -10.67 -10.33
N MET A 186 10.82 -9.45 -10.80
CA MET A 186 11.22 -9.02 -12.14
C MET A 186 12.75 -9.09 -12.31
N GLN A 187 13.49 -8.61 -11.33
CA GLN A 187 14.97 -8.69 -11.36
C GLN A 187 15.48 -10.14 -11.35
N ALA A 188 14.89 -11.01 -10.54
CA ALA A 188 15.28 -12.43 -10.52
C ALA A 188 14.95 -13.14 -11.84
N ARG A 189 13.85 -12.76 -12.49
CA ARG A 189 13.39 -13.34 -13.76
C ARG A 189 14.26 -12.93 -14.94
N TRP A 190 14.68 -11.67 -14.97
CA TRP A 190 15.35 -11.07 -16.15
C TRP A 190 16.82 -10.71 -15.91
N ALA A 191 17.34 -10.92 -14.70
CA ALA A 191 18.68 -10.50 -14.26
C ALA A 191 18.91 -8.96 -14.44
N MET A 192 17.83 -8.19 -14.43
CA MET A 192 17.82 -6.74 -14.67
C MET A 192 16.71 -6.10 -13.83
N PRO A 193 16.96 -4.96 -13.16
CA PRO A 193 15.91 -4.22 -12.46
C PRO A 193 14.79 -3.78 -13.41
N ALA A 194 13.55 -3.69 -12.90
CA ALA A 194 12.41 -3.29 -13.71
C ALA A 194 12.61 -1.94 -14.43
N GLN A 195 13.29 -0.98 -13.77
CA GLN A 195 13.56 0.35 -14.32
C GLN A 195 14.52 0.37 -15.52
N GLU A 196 15.26 -0.73 -15.72
CA GLU A 196 16.22 -0.88 -16.81
C GLU A 196 15.68 -1.76 -17.94
N LEU A 197 14.51 -2.38 -17.75
CA LEU A 197 13.89 -3.19 -18.80
C LEU A 197 13.41 -2.30 -19.96
N PRO A 198 13.74 -2.64 -21.23
CA PRO A 198 13.20 -1.94 -22.37
C PRO A 198 11.68 -1.93 -22.41
N ASP A 199 11.08 -0.87 -22.96
CA ASP A 199 9.62 -0.71 -23.02
C ASP A 199 8.92 -1.85 -23.77
N ASP A 200 9.57 -2.43 -24.77
CA ASP A 200 9.06 -3.55 -25.57
C ASP A 200 9.44 -4.94 -24.99
N HIS A 201 10.04 -4.99 -23.80
CA HIS A 201 10.47 -6.26 -23.23
C HIS A 201 9.28 -7.13 -22.85
N ARG A 202 9.32 -8.42 -23.25
CA ARG A 202 8.25 -9.40 -22.97
C ARG A 202 7.91 -9.56 -21.47
N GLY A 203 8.78 -9.13 -20.59
CA GLY A 203 8.59 -9.12 -19.14
C GLY A 203 7.36 -8.33 -18.71
N TRP A 204 7.04 -7.27 -19.43
CA TRP A 204 5.87 -6.44 -19.15
C TRP A 204 4.55 -7.17 -19.37
N ALA A 205 4.51 -8.06 -20.36
CA ALA A 205 3.31 -8.90 -20.61
C ALA A 205 3.08 -9.90 -19.46
N LEU A 206 4.14 -10.49 -18.89
CA LEU A 206 4.05 -11.36 -17.72
C LEU A 206 3.64 -10.57 -16.47
N GLU A 207 4.20 -9.39 -16.30
CA GLU A 207 3.84 -8.50 -15.19
C GLU A 207 2.36 -8.12 -15.26
N ALA A 208 1.89 -7.69 -16.43
CA ALA A 208 0.48 -7.39 -16.67
C ALA A 208 -0.44 -8.59 -16.38
N HIS A 209 -0.01 -9.80 -16.73
CA HIS A 209 -0.77 -11.02 -16.45
C HIS A 209 -0.97 -11.25 -14.95
N TYR A 210 0.07 -11.12 -14.13
CA TYR A 210 -0.03 -11.32 -12.68
C TYR A 210 -0.83 -10.21 -12.01
N LEU A 211 -0.60 -8.96 -12.39
CA LEU A 211 -1.38 -7.83 -11.87
C LEU A 211 -2.86 -7.91 -12.29
N ALA A 212 -3.15 -8.44 -13.47
CA ALA A 212 -4.52 -8.68 -13.92
C ALA A 212 -5.22 -9.75 -13.08
N GLN A 213 -4.54 -10.86 -12.73
CA GLN A 213 -5.10 -11.85 -11.80
C GLN A 213 -5.45 -11.20 -10.46
N LEU A 214 -4.54 -10.40 -9.89
CA LEU A 214 -4.79 -9.70 -8.63
C LEU A 214 -5.99 -8.75 -8.71
N CYS A 215 -6.11 -7.99 -9.81
CA CYS A 215 -7.28 -7.14 -10.03
C CYS A 215 -8.58 -7.94 -10.15
N VAL A 216 -8.56 -9.05 -10.91
CA VAL A 216 -9.74 -9.93 -11.06
C VAL A 216 -10.13 -10.54 -9.72
N ASP A 217 -9.18 -11.00 -8.90
CA ASP A 217 -9.46 -11.52 -7.57
C ASP A 217 -10.12 -10.45 -6.68
N ALA A 218 -9.66 -9.20 -6.74
CA ALA A 218 -10.30 -8.10 -6.03
C ALA A 218 -11.72 -7.83 -6.55
N MET A 219 -11.92 -7.84 -7.87
CA MET A 219 -13.24 -7.65 -8.48
C MET A 219 -14.22 -8.73 -8.07
N MET A 220 -13.79 -9.99 -7.99
CA MET A 220 -14.64 -11.12 -7.66
C MET A 220 -14.92 -11.27 -6.16
N THR A 221 -14.09 -10.67 -5.29
CA THR A 221 -14.18 -10.85 -3.83
C THR A 221 -14.74 -9.64 -3.11
N VAL A 222 -14.22 -8.44 -3.39
CA VAL A 222 -14.61 -7.19 -2.71
C VAL A 222 -15.39 -6.23 -3.60
N SER A 223 -15.44 -6.51 -4.91
CA SER A 223 -16.27 -5.76 -5.89
C SER A 223 -16.08 -4.24 -5.80
N PRO A 224 -14.86 -3.72 -5.94
CA PRO A 224 -14.60 -2.29 -5.79
C PRO A 224 -15.20 -1.48 -6.93
N GLU A 225 -15.52 -0.21 -6.65
CA GLU A 225 -15.93 0.78 -7.66
C GLU A 225 -14.73 1.31 -8.45
N ARG A 226 -13.52 1.17 -7.89
CA ARG A 226 -12.25 1.55 -8.52
C ARG A 226 -11.06 0.76 -7.95
N ILE A 227 -10.11 0.46 -8.82
CA ILE A 227 -8.80 -0.09 -8.45
C ILE A 227 -7.74 0.95 -8.77
N VAL A 228 -6.93 1.31 -7.77
CA VAL A 228 -5.79 2.21 -7.92
C VAL A 228 -4.51 1.37 -7.87
N LEU A 229 -3.71 1.42 -8.92
CA LEU A 229 -2.42 0.72 -8.99
C LEU A 229 -1.28 1.73 -8.86
N GLY A 230 -0.49 1.62 -7.81
CA GLY A 230 0.66 2.48 -7.55
C GLY A 230 1.95 1.69 -7.33
N GLY A 231 2.98 2.38 -6.83
CA GLY A 231 4.29 1.81 -6.56
C GLY A 231 5.26 1.91 -7.74
N GLY A 232 6.54 1.62 -7.46
CA GLY A 232 7.64 1.91 -8.39
C GLY A 232 7.59 1.14 -9.71
N VAL A 233 7.02 -0.07 -9.75
CA VAL A 233 6.87 -0.85 -10.99
C VAL A 233 5.86 -0.18 -11.93
N MET A 234 4.85 0.47 -11.37
CA MET A 234 3.80 1.16 -12.13
C MET A 234 4.26 2.47 -12.79
N HIS A 235 5.51 2.91 -12.57
CA HIS A 235 6.11 4.01 -13.34
C HIS A 235 6.26 3.69 -14.83
N HIS A 236 6.26 2.42 -15.21
CA HIS A 236 6.09 2.01 -16.59
C HIS A 236 4.64 2.16 -17.01
N GLU A 237 4.26 3.36 -17.46
CA GLU A 237 2.86 3.73 -17.74
C GLU A 237 2.18 2.83 -18.78
N ALA A 238 2.95 2.26 -19.70
CA ALA A 238 2.44 1.30 -20.68
C ALA A 238 1.87 0.02 -20.03
N LEU A 239 2.19 -0.24 -18.78
CA LEU A 239 1.65 -1.38 -18.02
C LEU A 239 0.14 -1.25 -17.75
N TYR A 240 -0.38 -0.03 -17.55
CA TYR A 240 -1.82 0.18 -17.31
C TYR A 240 -2.72 -0.38 -18.42
N PRO A 241 -2.56 0.01 -19.70
CA PRO A 241 -3.38 -0.56 -20.77
C PRO A 241 -3.20 -2.07 -20.91
N MET A 242 -1.99 -2.61 -20.65
CA MET A 242 -1.74 -4.05 -20.69
C MET A 242 -2.51 -4.79 -19.59
N VAL A 243 -2.51 -4.28 -18.36
CA VAL A 243 -3.28 -4.83 -17.24
C VAL A 243 -4.77 -4.78 -17.54
N ARG A 244 -5.30 -3.64 -18.01
CA ARG A 244 -6.72 -3.47 -18.36
C ARG A 244 -7.18 -4.45 -19.42
N GLN A 245 -6.37 -4.65 -20.47
CA GLN A 245 -6.64 -5.64 -21.52
C GLN A 245 -6.65 -7.06 -20.97
N ALA A 246 -5.67 -7.41 -20.14
CA ALA A 246 -5.58 -8.73 -19.52
C ALA A 246 -6.76 -8.99 -18.58
N VAL A 247 -7.15 -8.02 -17.75
CA VAL A 247 -8.35 -8.09 -16.88
C VAL A 247 -9.60 -8.33 -17.72
N THR A 248 -9.81 -7.55 -18.77
CA THR A 248 -10.98 -7.72 -19.66
C THR A 248 -11.04 -9.12 -20.26
N SER A 249 -9.89 -9.65 -20.69
CA SER A 249 -9.79 -11.01 -21.21
C SER A 249 -10.10 -12.06 -20.13
N MET A 250 -9.57 -11.91 -18.92
CA MET A 250 -9.78 -12.87 -17.81
C MET A 250 -11.22 -12.85 -17.29
N LEU A 251 -11.89 -11.70 -17.29
CA LEU A 251 -13.29 -11.59 -16.90
C LEU A 251 -14.21 -12.36 -17.85
N GLY A 252 -13.84 -12.53 -19.12
CA GLY A 252 -14.58 -13.32 -20.09
C GLY A 252 -16.03 -12.86 -20.30
N GLY A 253 -16.35 -11.60 -19.98
CA GLY A 253 -17.70 -11.05 -20.04
C GLY A 253 -18.63 -11.48 -18.89
N TYR A 254 -18.13 -12.14 -17.86
CA TYR A 254 -18.95 -12.59 -16.72
C TYR A 254 -19.54 -11.44 -15.91
N LEU A 255 -18.73 -10.43 -15.61
CA LEU A 255 -19.22 -9.23 -14.92
C LEU A 255 -19.75 -8.22 -15.94
N ALA A 256 -21.01 -7.81 -15.75
CA ALA A 256 -21.66 -6.78 -16.56
C ALA A 256 -21.97 -5.56 -15.69
N SER A 257 -21.22 -4.49 -15.90
CA SER A 257 -21.45 -3.19 -15.26
C SER A 257 -21.09 -2.06 -16.23
N PRO A 258 -21.87 -0.95 -16.28
CA PRO A 258 -21.52 0.20 -17.10
C PRO A 258 -20.10 0.76 -16.80
N VAL A 259 -19.65 0.67 -15.56
CA VAL A 259 -18.30 1.11 -15.13
C VAL A 259 -17.22 0.33 -15.88
N LEU A 260 -17.43 -0.97 -16.13
CA LEU A 260 -16.45 -1.81 -16.80
C LEU A 260 -16.38 -1.61 -18.33
N SER A 261 -17.28 -0.78 -18.89
CA SER A 261 -17.17 -0.36 -20.29
C SER A 261 -16.06 0.67 -20.50
N ASP A 262 -15.58 1.31 -19.42
CA ASP A 262 -14.46 2.25 -19.39
C ASP A 262 -13.40 1.79 -18.38
N MET A 263 -12.57 0.84 -18.81
CA MET A 263 -11.48 0.31 -17.99
C MET A 263 -10.42 1.37 -17.68
N ASP A 264 -10.33 2.43 -18.47
CA ASP A 264 -9.38 3.51 -18.26
C ASP A 264 -9.73 4.35 -17.03
N SER A 265 -11.01 4.47 -16.71
CA SER A 265 -11.48 5.10 -15.46
C SER A 265 -11.62 4.12 -14.29
N TYR A 266 -11.59 2.82 -14.53
CA TYR A 266 -11.78 1.79 -13.51
C TYR A 266 -10.46 1.34 -12.86
N ILE A 267 -9.43 1.07 -13.65
CA ILE A 267 -8.07 0.75 -13.15
C ILE A 267 -7.18 1.96 -13.47
N VAL A 268 -6.77 2.68 -12.43
CA VAL A 268 -6.16 4.00 -12.57
C VAL A 268 -4.84 4.12 -11.81
N ALA A 269 -4.04 5.11 -12.18
CA ALA A 269 -2.90 5.54 -11.38
C ALA A 269 -3.36 6.33 -10.13
N PRO A 270 -2.58 6.33 -9.03
CA PRO A 270 -2.86 7.17 -7.88
C PRO A 270 -2.72 8.66 -8.25
N ARG A 271 -3.70 9.47 -7.81
CA ARG A 271 -3.67 10.92 -8.05
C ARG A 271 -2.76 11.65 -7.07
N LEU A 272 -2.57 11.08 -5.88
CA LEU A 272 -1.77 11.68 -4.80
C LEU A 272 -0.32 11.18 -4.77
N TYR A 273 0.10 10.41 -5.77
CA TYR A 273 1.48 9.93 -5.83
C TYR A 273 2.49 11.10 -5.84
N PRO A 274 3.60 11.04 -5.10
CA PRO A 274 4.09 9.87 -4.32
C PRO A 274 3.59 9.85 -2.87
N ASP A 275 2.70 10.74 -2.47
CA ASP A 275 2.36 11.04 -1.08
C ASP A 275 1.08 10.35 -0.58
N SER A 276 0.48 9.41 -1.34
CA SER A 276 -0.79 8.74 -0.95
C SER A 276 -0.74 8.15 0.45
N GLY A 277 0.37 7.48 0.84
CA GLY A 277 0.55 6.93 2.18
C GLY A 277 0.69 8.00 3.26
N LEU A 278 1.43 9.07 2.98
CA LEU A 278 1.62 10.18 3.93
C LEU A 278 0.33 10.98 4.14
N VAL A 279 -0.41 11.28 3.07
CA VAL A 279 -1.73 11.92 3.14
C VAL A 279 -2.71 11.03 3.91
N GLY A 280 -2.67 9.72 3.66
CA GLY A 280 -3.47 8.75 4.42
C GLY A 280 -3.14 8.76 5.91
N ALA A 281 -1.86 8.84 6.27
CA ALA A 281 -1.47 9.02 7.67
C ALA A 281 -2.03 10.32 8.26
N ALA A 282 -2.03 11.44 7.52
CA ALA A 282 -2.65 12.68 7.98
C ALA A 282 -4.16 12.53 8.22
N LEU A 283 -4.87 11.81 7.34
CA LEU A 283 -6.29 11.51 7.52
C LEU A 283 -6.55 10.60 8.72
N LEU A 284 -5.68 9.61 8.99
CA LEU A 284 -5.73 8.82 10.23
C LEU A 284 -5.53 9.70 11.48
N ALA A 285 -4.62 10.68 11.44
CA ALA A 285 -4.47 11.64 12.53
C ALA A 285 -5.75 12.44 12.80
N LYS A 286 -6.42 12.88 11.73
CA LYS A 286 -7.72 13.56 11.82
C LYS A 286 -8.79 12.67 12.47
N GLN A 287 -8.82 11.38 12.13
CA GLN A 287 -9.73 10.41 12.75
C GLN A 287 -9.45 10.20 14.24
N ALA A 288 -8.18 10.24 14.68
CA ALA A 288 -7.80 10.12 16.08
C ALA A 288 -8.34 11.27 16.96
N LEU A 289 -8.60 12.44 16.39
CA LEU A 289 -9.21 13.57 17.11
C LEU A 289 -10.73 13.45 17.27
N ALA A 290 -11.37 12.60 16.51
CA ALA A 290 -12.83 12.40 16.55
C ALA A 290 -13.25 11.26 17.47
N GLN A 291 -12.31 10.49 18.02
CA GLN A 291 -12.51 9.40 18.99
C GLN A 291 -12.37 9.92 20.42
#